data_646b13b3d3ef6862e87abccad6997e7a
#
_entry.id   646b13b3d3ef6862e87abccad6997e7a
#
_cell.length_a   1.000
_cell.length_b   1.000
_cell.length_c   1.000
_cell.angle_alpha   90.00
_cell.angle_beta   90.00
_cell.angle_gamma   90.00
#
_symmetry.space_group_name_H-M   'P 1'
#
loop_
_entity.id
_entity.type
_entity.pdbx_description
1 polymer ?
#
loop_
_entity_poly.entity_id
_entity_poly.type
_entity_poly.pdbx_seq_one_letter_code
_entity_poly.pdbx_strand_id
1 'polypeptide(L)' 'MTSQELFDVMKEHWAQFEENHARFTEKGTKAAGVRARKSINELKKLSSKYRATQLAESKAK' A
#
# COMPACT_ATOMS: atom_id res chain seq x y z
N MET A 1 -0.12 -12.59 10.03
CA MET A 1 -1.28 -11.98 9.33
C MET A 1 -1.69 -12.85 8.14
N THR A 2 -2.97 -12.96 7.88
CA THR A 2 -3.47 -13.64 6.67
C THR A 2 -3.33 -12.72 5.46
N SER A 3 -3.46 -13.29 4.26
CA SER A 3 -3.42 -12.49 3.05
C SER A 3 -4.58 -11.49 3.01
N GLN A 4 -5.74 -11.86 3.57
CA GLN A 4 -6.88 -10.94 3.63
C GLN A 4 -6.59 -9.74 4.53
N GLU A 5 -5.96 -9.97 5.68
CA GLU A 5 -5.56 -8.88 6.58
C GLU A 5 -4.54 -7.95 5.92
N LEU A 6 -3.57 -8.54 5.23
CA LEU A 6 -2.57 -7.76 4.49
C LEU A 6 -3.23 -6.94 3.38
N PHE A 7 -4.17 -7.53 2.67
CA PHE A 7 -4.92 -6.83 1.62
C PHE A 7 -5.66 -5.62 2.19
N ASP A 8 -6.32 -5.79 3.35
CA ASP A 8 -7.06 -4.69 3.98
C ASP A 8 -6.14 -3.54 4.36
N VAL A 9 -4.96 -3.84 4.90
CA VAL A 9 -3.96 -2.81 5.23
C VAL A 9 -3.44 -2.14 3.96
N MET A 10 -3.19 -2.90 2.91
CA MET A 10 -2.73 -2.36 1.63
C MET A 10 -3.78 -1.42 1.01
N LYS A 11 -5.06 -1.73 1.16
CA LYS A 11 -6.13 -0.86 0.68
C LYS A 11 -6.10 0.50 1.37
N GLU A 12 -5.85 0.53 2.67
CA GLU A 12 -5.75 1.79 3.42
C GLU A 12 -4.58 2.64 2.91
N HIS A 13 -3.42 2.01 2.69
CA HIS A 13 -2.27 2.73 2.16
C HIS A 13 -2.52 3.20 0.73
N TRP A 14 -3.23 2.41 -0.07
CA TRP A 14 -3.59 2.80 -1.42
C TRP A 14 -4.50 4.02 -1.43
N ALA A 15 -5.51 4.04 -0.55
CA ALA A 15 -6.41 5.19 -0.42
C ALA A 15 -5.66 6.46 -0.04
N GLN A 16 -4.71 6.35 0.90
CA GLN A 16 -3.86 7.48 1.29
C GLN A 16 -2.98 7.94 0.14
N PHE A 17 -2.44 7.00 -0.62
CA PHE A 17 -1.64 7.31 -1.79
C PHE A 17 -2.45 8.07 -2.84
N GLU A 18 -3.65 7.60 -3.15
CA GLU A 18 -4.52 8.26 -4.11
C GLU A 18 -4.84 9.70 -3.70
N GLU A 19 -5.21 9.89 -2.43
CA GLU A 19 -5.55 11.21 -1.91
C GLU A 19 -4.35 12.17 -1.99
N ASN A 20 -3.19 11.71 -1.54
CA ASN A 20 -2.00 12.57 -1.55
C ASN A 20 -1.48 12.81 -2.96
N HIS A 21 -1.62 11.84 -3.85
CA HIS A 21 -1.27 12.01 -5.25
C HIS A 21 -2.13 13.09 -5.89
N ALA A 22 -3.45 13.05 -5.65
CA ALA A 22 -4.37 14.05 -6.18
C ALA A 22 -4.01 15.46 -5.67
N ARG A 23 -3.72 15.59 -4.38
CA ARG A 23 -3.32 16.88 -3.81
C ARG A 23 -2.02 17.38 -4.40
N PHE A 24 -1.08 16.50 -4.63
CA PHE A 24 0.21 16.85 -5.22
C PHE A 24 0.03 17.35 -6.66
N THR A 25 -0.74 16.63 -7.48
CA THR A 25 -0.93 17.00 -8.88
C THR A 25 -1.82 18.22 -9.06
N GLU A 26 -2.84 18.39 -8.23
CA GLU A 26 -3.78 19.51 -8.35
C GLU A 26 -3.24 20.80 -7.73
N LYS A 27 -2.59 20.70 -6.58
CA LYS A 27 -2.16 21.88 -5.81
C LYS A 27 -0.64 22.07 -5.75
N GLY A 28 0.11 21.09 -6.25
CA GLY A 28 1.57 21.14 -6.20
C GLY A 28 2.14 21.12 -4.81
N THR A 29 1.42 20.56 -3.82
CA THR A 29 1.84 20.53 -2.43
C THR A 29 2.99 19.54 -2.23
N LYS A 30 4.17 20.05 -1.86
CA LYS A 30 5.36 19.18 -1.65
C LYS A 30 5.13 18.15 -0.56
N ALA A 31 4.45 18.53 0.53
CA ALA A 31 4.14 17.62 1.63
C ALA A 31 3.28 16.44 1.16
N ALA A 32 2.32 16.70 0.25
CA ALA A 32 1.49 15.64 -0.31
C ALA A 32 2.33 14.67 -1.16
N GLY A 33 3.30 15.19 -1.92
CA GLY A 33 4.23 14.36 -2.69
C GLY A 33 5.05 13.44 -1.79
N VAL A 34 5.53 13.96 -0.66
CA VAL A 34 6.29 13.16 0.32
C VAL A 34 5.40 12.05 0.90
N ARG A 35 4.16 12.39 1.26
CA ARG A 35 3.22 11.40 1.81
C ARG A 35 2.88 10.33 0.79
N ALA A 36 2.71 10.70 -0.48
CA ALA A 36 2.43 9.75 -1.55
C ALA A 36 3.58 8.75 -1.70
N ARG A 37 4.84 9.24 -1.70
CA ARG A 37 6.00 8.36 -1.78
C ARG A 37 6.09 7.43 -0.57
N LYS A 38 5.76 7.94 0.61
CA LYS A 38 5.77 7.14 1.84
C LYS A 38 4.74 6.01 1.77
N SER A 39 3.54 6.30 1.27
CA SER A 39 2.50 5.29 1.10
C SER A 39 2.91 4.21 0.09
N ILE A 40 3.54 4.60 -1.01
CA ILE A 40 4.05 3.65 -2.01
C ILE A 40 5.14 2.76 -1.42
N ASN A 41 6.03 3.32 -0.59
CA ASN A 41 7.07 2.52 0.07
C ASN A 41 6.46 1.48 1.02
N GLU A 42 5.41 1.84 1.75
CA GLU A 42 4.70 0.90 2.61
C GLU A 42 4.04 -0.21 1.79
N LEU A 43 3.40 0.14 0.68
CA LEU A 43 2.81 -0.84 -0.23
C LEU A 43 3.85 -1.79 -0.79
N LYS A 44 5.03 -1.30 -1.11
CA LYS A 44 6.13 -2.12 -1.61
C LYS A 44 6.55 -3.16 -0.58
N LYS A 45 6.68 -2.76 0.69
CA LYS A 45 7.03 -3.68 1.78
C LYS A 45 5.94 -4.72 2.00
N LEU A 46 4.69 -4.29 2.01
CA LEU A 46 3.55 -5.18 2.22
C LEU A 46 3.35 -6.14 1.05
N SER A 47 3.68 -5.71 -0.16
CA SER A 47 3.54 -6.55 -1.35
C SER A 47 4.39 -7.82 -1.25
N SER A 48 5.61 -7.73 -0.74
CA SER A 48 6.46 -8.90 -0.52
C SER A 48 5.87 -9.84 0.51
N LYS A 49 5.36 -9.29 1.61
CA LYS A 49 4.70 -10.09 2.66
C LYS A 49 3.44 -10.77 2.13
N TYR A 50 2.65 -10.04 1.33
CA TYR A 50 1.44 -10.58 0.74
C TYR A 50 1.74 -11.79 -0.13
N ARG A 51 2.74 -11.67 -1.01
CA ARG A 51 3.11 -12.76 -1.92
C ARG A 51 3.55 -14.01 -1.16
N ALA A 52 4.39 -13.84 -0.15
CA ALA A 52 4.86 -14.96 0.67
C ALA A 52 3.71 -15.61 1.44
N THR A 53 2.83 -14.81 2.04
CA THR A 53 1.68 -15.29 2.80
C THR A 53 0.70 -16.03 1.91
N GLN A 54 0.41 -15.49 0.73
CA GLN A 54 -0.50 -16.11 -0.22
C GLN A 54 0.03 -17.46 -0.68
N LEU A 55 1.32 -17.55 -0.97
CA LEU A 55 1.93 -18.81 -1.37
C LEU A 55 1.83 -19.86 -0.27
N ALA A 56 2.08 -19.47 0.98
CA ALA A 56 1.96 -20.38 2.11
C ALA A 56 0.51 -20.86 2.29
N GLU A 57 -0.46 -19.98 2.15
CA GLU A 57 -1.89 -20.33 2.22
C GLU A 57 -2.28 -21.28 1.10
N SER A 58 -1.77 -21.06 -0.11
CA SER A 58 -2.04 -21.92 -1.27
C SER A 58 -1.49 -23.32 -1.07
N LYS A 59 -0.31 -23.43 -0.45
CA LYS A 59 0.31 -24.74 -0.17
C LYS A 59 -0.41 -25.50 0.92
N ALA A 60 -1.06 -24.78 1.85
CA ALA A 60 -1.80 -25.39 2.95
C ALA A 60 -3.12 -26.03 2.50
N LYS A 61 -3.58 -25.70 1.32
CA LYS A 61 -4.77 -26.31 0.72
C LYS A 61 -4.39 -27.49 -0.13
#